data_c57180a911805c80c39d1f127fb6b12f
#
_entry.id   c57180a911805c80c39d1f127fb6b12f
#
_cell.length_a   1.000
_cell.length_b   1.000
_cell.length_c   1.000
_cell.angle_alpha   90.00
_cell.angle_beta   90.00
_cell.angle_gamma   90.00
#
_symmetry.space_group_name_H-M   'P 1'
#
loop_
_entity.id
_entity.type
_entity.pdbx_description
1 polymer ?
#
loop_
_entity_poly.entity_id
_entity_poly.type
_entity_poly.pdbx_seq_one_letter_code
_entity_poly.pdbx_strand_id
1 'polypeptide(L)'
;IKGDGNCFFTATAVGITMAGSAAKEVPNQDIQLRLGRQLRANQLAWMKDQVACHGRFPDESGTLLADAITAATGMQASAYFAEMEKQGGSGEQTWGGFLEAAIIGKRTQRTIYIFQRHANRYVLLCQAGPDDSGHDSTFLVWTGNHFDLLLPTEPGKNPVQ
;
A
#
# COMPACT_ATOMS: atom_id res chain seq x y z
N ILE A 1 -13.60 0.87 -2.61
CA ILE A 1 -12.94 1.62 -1.51
C ILE A 1 -13.31 3.10 -1.60
N LYS A 2 -13.53 3.77 -0.47
CA LYS A 2 -13.86 5.20 -0.42
C LYS A 2 -12.65 6.07 -0.78
N GLY A 3 -12.84 7.06 -1.65
CA GLY A 3 -11.82 8.03 -2.03
C GLY A 3 -11.72 9.17 -1.03
N ASP A 4 -10.99 8.96 0.06
CA ASP A 4 -10.83 9.93 1.16
C ASP A 4 -9.36 10.25 1.48
N GLY A 5 -8.46 10.04 0.52
CA GLY A 5 -7.01 10.17 0.71
C GLY A 5 -6.35 8.99 1.43
N ASN A 6 -7.13 8.05 1.95
CA ASN A 6 -6.64 6.82 2.57
C ASN A 6 -6.89 5.57 1.70
N CYS A 7 -7.36 5.74 0.47
CA CYS A 7 -7.79 4.62 -0.38
C CYS A 7 -6.70 3.55 -0.54
N PHE A 8 -5.45 3.93 -0.73
CA PHE A 8 -4.32 2.99 -0.78
C PHE A 8 -4.21 2.16 0.50
N PHE A 9 -4.14 2.82 1.66
CA PHE A 9 -4.01 2.14 2.96
C PHE A 9 -5.23 1.29 3.28
N THR A 10 -6.43 1.78 2.94
CA THR A 10 -7.67 1.05 3.14
C THR A 10 -7.72 -0.20 2.28
N ALA A 11 -7.44 -0.09 0.98
CA ALA A 11 -7.42 -1.23 0.07
C ALA A 11 -6.36 -2.27 0.48
N THR A 12 -5.16 -1.81 0.84
CA THR A 12 -4.07 -2.67 1.31
C THR A 12 -4.42 -3.38 2.61
N ALA A 13 -4.94 -2.66 3.61
CA ALA A 13 -5.29 -3.25 4.91
C ALA A 13 -6.42 -4.28 4.80
N VAL A 14 -7.44 -4.00 3.99
CA VAL A 14 -8.53 -4.94 3.71
C VAL A 14 -8.00 -6.17 3.00
N GLY A 15 -7.16 -6.00 1.96
CA GLY A 15 -6.55 -7.11 1.23
C GLY A 15 -5.71 -8.02 2.12
N ILE A 16 -4.86 -7.45 2.97
CA ILE A 16 -4.06 -8.20 3.95
C ILE A 16 -4.97 -8.97 4.92
N THR A 17 -6.02 -8.33 5.43
CA THR A 17 -6.96 -8.97 6.37
C THR A 17 -7.70 -10.13 5.71
N MET A 18 -8.14 -9.95 4.48
CA MET A 18 -8.87 -10.98 3.73
C MET A 18 -7.98 -12.17 3.36
N ALA A 19 -6.72 -11.92 2.98
CA ALA A 19 -5.77 -12.97 2.65
C ALA A 19 -5.48 -13.89 3.86
N GLY A 20 -5.47 -13.33 5.08
CA GLY A 20 -5.28 -14.09 6.32
C GLY A 20 -6.55 -14.71 6.92
N SER A 21 -7.71 -14.47 6.30
CA SER A 21 -9.01 -14.92 6.85
C SER A 21 -9.58 -16.10 6.06
N ALA A 22 -10.09 -17.11 6.78
CA ALA A 22 -10.86 -18.19 6.17
C ALA A 22 -12.21 -17.71 5.63
N ALA A 23 -12.79 -16.68 6.25
CA ALA A 23 -14.01 -16.01 5.77
C ALA A 23 -13.58 -14.88 4.81
N LYS A 24 -13.73 -15.10 3.51
CA LYS A 24 -13.40 -14.13 2.46
C LYS A 24 -14.47 -13.04 2.31
N GLU A 25 -15.05 -12.59 3.41
CA GLU A 25 -16.05 -11.52 3.40
C GLU A 25 -15.35 -10.16 3.48
N VAL A 26 -15.73 -9.27 2.57
CA VAL A 26 -15.26 -7.87 2.60
C VAL A 26 -15.85 -7.19 3.83
N PRO A 27 -15.03 -6.63 4.72
CA PRO A 27 -15.52 -5.91 5.90
C PRO A 27 -16.47 -4.76 5.52
N ASN A 28 -17.37 -4.38 6.41
CA ASN A 28 -18.20 -3.20 6.20
C ASN A 28 -17.33 -1.92 6.12
N GLN A 29 -17.92 -0.84 5.62
CA GLN A 29 -17.19 0.40 5.32
C GLN A 29 -16.50 1.00 6.56
N ASP A 30 -17.12 0.97 7.73
CA ASP A 30 -16.54 1.53 8.96
C ASP A 30 -15.29 0.76 9.39
N ILE A 31 -15.34 -0.57 9.28
CA ILE A 31 -14.19 -1.43 9.55
C ILE A 31 -13.08 -1.16 8.53
N GLN A 32 -13.42 -1.06 7.23
CA GLN A 32 -12.44 -0.74 6.19
C GLN A 32 -11.70 0.57 6.49
N LEU A 33 -12.43 1.64 6.80
CA LEU A 33 -11.85 2.95 7.12
C LEU A 33 -10.96 2.89 8.36
N ARG A 34 -11.37 2.17 9.39
CA ARG A 34 -10.57 1.98 10.61
C ARG A 34 -9.27 1.25 10.32
N LEU A 35 -9.33 0.14 9.56
CA LEU A 35 -8.16 -0.64 9.16
C LEU A 35 -7.17 0.20 8.35
N GLY A 36 -7.66 0.98 7.39
CA GLY A 36 -6.83 1.87 6.57
C GLY A 36 -6.12 2.94 7.39
N ARG A 37 -6.84 3.61 8.29
CA ARG A 37 -6.26 4.63 9.20
C ARG A 37 -5.20 4.02 10.12
N GLN A 38 -5.46 2.84 10.65
CA GLN A 38 -4.52 2.14 11.54
C GLN A 38 -3.25 1.73 10.78
N LEU A 39 -3.38 1.17 9.58
CA LEU A 39 -2.23 0.81 8.75
C LEU A 39 -1.39 2.04 8.42
N ARG A 40 -2.02 3.16 8.01
CA ARG A 40 -1.33 4.44 7.74
C ARG A 40 -0.56 4.92 8.97
N ALA A 41 -1.22 5.01 10.13
CA ALA A 41 -0.59 5.48 11.36
C ALA A 41 0.61 4.61 11.77
N ASN A 42 0.45 3.29 11.74
CA ASN A 42 1.51 2.33 12.05
C ASN A 42 2.68 2.43 11.06
N GLN A 43 2.38 2.62 9.78
CA GLN A 43 3.39 2.78 8.76
C GLN A 43 4.21 4.06 8.96
N LEU A 44 3.54 5.19 9.20
CA LEU A 44 4.21 6.46 9.44
C LEU A 44 5.05 6.47 10.71
N ALA A 45 4.53 5.90 11.79
CA ALA A 45 5.28 5.76 13.05
C ALA A 45 6.58 4.98 12.83
N TRP A 46 6.49 3.82 12.19
CA TRP A 46 7.66 3.01 11.86
C TRP A 46 8.67 3.75 10.97
N MET A 47 8.19 4.43 9.93
CA MET A 47 9.08 5.18 9.02
C MET A 47 9.80 6.31 9.76
N LYS A 48 9.13 7.03 10.65
CA LYS A 48 9.73 8.06 11.49
C LYS A 48 10.83 7.52 12.38
N ASP A 49 10.57 6.40 13.05
CA ASP A 49 11.56 5.73 13.91
C ASP A 49 12.78 5.28 13.09
N GLN A 50 12.55 4.74 11.89
CA GLN A 50 13.67 4.34 11.00
C GLN A 50 14.49 5.55 10.55
N VAL A 51 13.85 6.65 10.15
CA VAL A 51 14.57 7.86 9.74
C VAL A 51 15.37 8.42 10.92
N ALA A 52 14.79 8.44 12.13
CA ALA A 52 15.46 8.95 13.34
C ALA A 52 16.73 8.16 13.71
N CYS A 53 16.76 6.84 13.46
CA CYS A 53 17.93 6.00 13.71
C CYS A 53 18.78 5.69 12.46
N HIS A 54 18.64 6.49 11.39
CA HIS A 54 19.35 6.30 10.13
C HIS A 54 19.13 4.90 9.53
N GLY A 55 17.93 4.39 9.71
CA GLY A 55 17.51 3.10 9.16
C GLY A 55 17.48 3.09 7.63
N ARG A 56 17.63 1.88 7.10
CA ARG A 56 17.67 1.66 5.65
C ARG A 56 16.28 1.33 5.11
N PHE A 57 16.11 1.63 3.83
CA PHE A 57 14.97 1.14 3.08
C PHE A 57 14.98 -0.40 3.11
N PRO A 58 13.83 -1.05 3.30
CA PRO A 58 13.77 -2.50 3.51
C PRO A 58 13.92 -3.30 2.19
N ASP A 59 14.94 -2.99 1.42
CA ASP A 59 15.38 -3.73 0.24
C ASP A 59 16.88 -4.06 0.35
N GLU A 60 17.45 -4.64 -0.69
CA GLU A 60 18.87 -5.02 -0.73
C GLU A 60 19.78 -3.87 -1.12
N SER A 61 19.25 -2.70 -1.48
CA SER A 61 20.04 -1.55 -1.97
C SER A 61 20.94 -0.93 -0.90
N GLY A 62 20.57 -1.08 0.36
CA GLY A 62 21.25 -0.42 1.48
C GLY A 62 21.01 1.09 1.56
N THR A 63 20.11 1.64 0.74
CA THR A 63 19.73 3.05 0.72
C THR A 63 19.13 3.47 2.07
N LEU A 64 19.49 4.66 2.58
CA LEU A 64 18.82 5.21 3.76
C LEU A 64 17.34 5.48 3.46
N LEU A 65 16.48 5.22 4.42
CA LEU A 65 15.04 5.46 4.23
C LEU A 65 14.72 6.92 3.91
N ALA A 66 15.44 7.86 4.53
CA ALA A 66 15.28 9.28 4.22
C ALA A 66 15.59 9.62 2.77
N ASP A 67 16.64 9.01 2.19
CA ASP A 67 17.02 9.19 0.80
C ASP A 67 16.02 8.54 -0.15
N ALA A 68 15.51 7.35 0.20
CA ALA A 68 14.46 6.68 -0.56
C ALA A 68 13.16 7.51 -0.60
N ILE A 69 12.76 8.12 0.52
CA ILE A 69 11.62 9.05 0.56
C ILE A 69 11.87 10.23 -0.38
N THR A 70 13.05 10.85 -0.30
CA THR A 70 13.38 12.01 -1.15
C THR A 70 13.38 11.62 -2.63
N ALA A 71 13.96 10.49 -2.98
CA ALA A 71 13.99 9.99 -4.35
C ALA A 71 12.60 9.70 -4.92
N ALA A 72 11.71 9.12 -4.11
CA ALA A 72 10.36 8.73 -4.53
C ALA A 72 9.39 9.91 -4.60
N THR A 73 9.54 10.91 -3.72
CA THR A 73 8.54 11.97 -3.52
C THR A 73 9.02 13.37 -3.88
N GLY A 74 10.33 13.57 -4.01
CA GLY A 74 10.95 14.90 -4.14
C GLY A 74 10.97 15.70 -2.84
N MET A 75 10.50 15.15 -1.73
CA MET A 75 10.41 15.82 -0.43
C MET A 75 11.46 15.33 0.56
N GLN A 76 11.94 16.22 1.42
CA GLN A 76 12.67 15.81 2.62
C GLN A 76 11.75 15.00 3.55
N ALA A 77 12.30 14.03 4.27
CA ALA A 77 11.52 13.12 5.11
C ALA A 77 10.60 13.84 6.11
N SER A 78 11.05 14.94 6.73
CA SER A 78 10.22 15.72 7.65
C SER A 78 9.01 16.36 6.98
N ALA A 79 9.17 16.91 5.77
CA ALA A 79 8.09 17.48 4.99
C ALA A 79 7.11 16.39 4.53
N TYR A 80 7.63 15.25 4.07
CA TYR A 80 6.81 14.10 3.71
C TYR A 80 5.94 13.64 4.88
N PHE A 81 6.50 13.48 6.09
CA PHE A 81 5.72 13.08 7.25
C PHE A 81 4.66 14.10 7.63
N ALA A 82 4.99 15.39 7.58
CA ALA A 82 4.01 16.45 7.86
C ALA A 82 2.83 16.42 6.88
N GLU A 83 3.08 16.14 5.60
CA GLU A 83 2.02 15.97 4.60
C GLU A 83 1.20 14.69 4.86
N MET A 84 1.87 13.56 5.11
CA MET A 84 1.21 12.29 5.33
C MET A 84 0.40 12.23 6.63
N GLU A 85 0.68 13.08 7.61
CA GLU A 85 -0.12 13.20 8.84
C GLU A 85 -1.41 13.98 8.65
N LYS A 86 -1.55 14.77 7.59
CA LYS A 86 -2.78 15.46 7.24
C LYS A 86 -3.81 14.44 6.77
N GLN A 87 -4.61 13.90 7.67
CA GLN A 87 -5.66 12.95 7.34
C GLN A 87 -6.73 13.60 6.46
N GLY A 88 -7.01 12.98 5.32
CA GLY A 88 -8.04 13.48 4.40
C GLY A 88 -7.65 14.74 3.64
N GLY A 89 -6.37 15.07 3.58
CA GLY A 89 -5.88 16.19 2.76
C GLY A 89 -6.23 15.99 1.28
N SER A 90 -6.63 17.08 0.62
CA SER A 90 -7.04 17.10 -0.78
C SER A 90 -5.87 17.07 -1.78
N GLY A 91 -4.64 16.93 -1.31
CA GLY A 91 -3.43 16.93 -2.15
C GLY A 91 -2.98 15.52 -2.51
N GLU A 92 -2.58 15.30 -3.76
CA GLU A 92 -1.99 14.03 -4.24
C GLU A 92 -0.78 13.59 -3.39
N GLN A 93 -0.08 14.55 -2.79
CA GLN A 93 1.11 14.33 -1.95
C GLN A 93 0.81 13.67 -0.61
N THR A 94 -0.47 13.60 -0.19
CA THR A 94 -0.90 12.93 1.04
C THR A 94 -1.35 11.49 0.82
N TRP A 95 -1.30 11.01 -0.42
CA TRP A 95 -1.77 9.68 -0.77
C TRP A 95 -0.64 8.66 -0.67
N GLY A 96 -0.93 7.52 -0.08
CA GLY A 96 -0.03 6.37 -0.15
C GLY A 96 0.06 5.83 -1.58
N GLY A 97 1.19 5.22 -1.90
CA GLY A 97 1.45 4.70 -3.23
C GLY A 97 2.55 3.64 -3.28
N PHE A 98 3.39 3.70 -4.31
CA PHE A 98 4.41 2.68 -4.56
C PHE A 98 5.49 2.60 -3.46
N LEU A 99 5.89 3.72 -2.88
CA LEU A 99 6.84 3.76 -1.75
C LEU A 99 6.28 3.00 -0.55
N GLU A 100 5.04 3.32 -0.17
CA GLU A 100 4.35 2.70 0.95
C GLU A 100 4.09 1.21 0.68
N ALA A 101 3.74 0.84 -0.55
CA ALA A 101 3.56 -0.55 -0.94
C ALA A 101 4.86 -1.35 -0.75
N ALA A 102 6.00 -0.81 -1.21
CA ALA A 102 7.30 -1.46 -1.07
C ALA A 102 7.65 -1.71 0.40
N ILE A 103 7.44 -0.71 1.25
CA ILE A 103 7.73 -0.82 2.68
C ILE A 103 6.77 -1.80 3.37
N ILE A 104 5.45 -1.67 3.13
CA ILE A 104 4.45 -2.54 3.74
C ILE A 104 4.67 -3.99 3.31
N GLY A 105 4.89 -4.24 2.03
CA GLY A 105 5.12 -5.59 1.50
C GLY A 105 6.31 -6.28 2.19
N LYS A 106 7.44 -5.58 2.31
CA LYS A 106 8.62 -6.13 2.99
C LYS A 106 8.41 -6.34 4.50
N ARG A 107 7.76 -5.38 5.19
CA ARG A 107 7.52 -5.48 6.64
C ARG A 107 6.53 -6.57 7.00
N THR A 108 5.50 -6.75 6.19
CA THR A 108 4.46 -7.75 6.44
C THR A 108 4.78 -9.12 5.85
N GLN A 109 5.87 -9.23 5.09
CA GLN A 109 6.24 -10.42 4.31
C GLN A 109 5.11 -10.86 3.38
N ARG A 110 4.40 -9.88 2.79
CA ARG A 110 3.28 -10.10 1.86
C ARG A 110 3.55 -9.43 0.54
N THR A 111 3.13 -10.04 -0.52
CA THR A 111 3.25 -9.46 -1.86
C THR A 111 2.05 -8.55 -2.15
N ILE A 112 2.35 -7.32 -2.55
CA ILE A 112 1.35 -6.34 -3.00
C ILE A 112 1.56 -6.13 -4.50
N TYR A 113 0.54 -6.46 -5.29
CA TYR A 113 0.52 -6.22 -6.72
C TYR A 113 -0.33 -5.00 -7.01
N ILE A 114 0.20 -4.05 -7.74
CA ILE A 114 -0.53 -2.86 -8.19
C ILE A 114 -0.68 -2.92 -9.70
N PHE A 115 -1.92 -2.89 -10.15
CA PHE A 115 -2.29 -2.91 -11.56
C PHE A 115 -2.89 -1.57 -11.98
N GLN A 116 -2.82 -1.27 -13.26
CA GLN A 116 -3.60 -0.23 -13.92
C GLN A 116 -4.58 -0.87 -14.90
N ARG A 117 -5.80 -0.36 -14.93
CA ARG A 117 -6.78 -0.79 -15.92
C ARG A 117 -6.54 -0.10 -17.25
N HIS A 118 -6.35 -0.89 -18.29
CA HIS A 118 -6.23 -0.45 -19.67
C HIS A 118 -7.32 -1.12 -20.52
N ALA A 119 -8.35 -0.36 -20.89
CA ALA A 119 -9.52 -0.89 -21.62
C ALA A 119 -10.11 -2.11 -20.86
N ASN A 120 -9.99 -3.30 -21.42
CA ASN A 120 -10.56 -4.55 -20.86
C ASN A 120 -9.50 -5.45 -20.17
N ARG A 121 -8.30 -4.95 -19.91
CA ARG A 121 -7.23 -5.72 -19.25
C ARG A 121 -6.57 -4.93 -18.14
N TYR A 122 -5.92 -5.67 -17.23
CA TYR A 122 -5.08 -5.10 -16.18
C TYR A 122 -3.61 -5.25 -16.57
N VAL A 123 -2.83 -4.19 -16.38
CA VAL A 123 -1.39 -4.15 -16.63
C VAL A 123 -0.71 -4.00 -15.26
N LEU A 124 0.22 -4.89 -14.95
CA LEU A 124 1.00 -4.81 -13.73
C LEU A 124 1.92 -3.58 -13.78
N LEU A 125 1.80 -2.70 -12.79
CA LEU A 125 2.66 -1.54 -12.61
C LEU A 125 3.78 -1.81 -11.62
N CYS A 126 3.47 -2.51 -10.52
CA CYS A 126 4.40 -2.72 -9.43
C CYS A 126 4.09 -4.03 -8.71
N GLN A 127 5.15 -4.73 -8.34
CA GLN A 127 5.14 -5.82 -7.37
C GLN A 127 6.02 -5.40 -6.19
N ALA A 128 5.50 -5.45 -4.99
CA ALA A 128 6.19 -5.07 -3.77
C ALA A 128 6.11 -6.17 -2.72
N GLY A 129 7.22 -6.43 -2.03
CA GLY A 129 7.32 -7.53 -1.07
C GLY A 129 8.10 -8.73 -1.61
N PRO A 130 8.11 -9.87 -0.90
CA PRO A 130 8.80 -11.08 -1.33
C PRO A 130 8.14 -11.64 -2.59
N ASP A 131 8.93 -12.35 -3.41
CA ASP A 131 8.39 -13.16 -4.51
C ASP A 131 7.63 -14.33 -3.92
N ASP A 132 6.31 -14.22 -3.89
CA ASP A 132 5.44 -15.24 -3.35
C ASP A 132 4.54 -15.86 -4.41
N SER A 133 4.33 -17.16 -4.26
CA SER A 133 3.48 -18.00 -5.09
C SER A 133 1.97 -17.87 -4.81
N GLY A 134 1.52 -16.76 -4.28
CA GLY A 134 0.13 -16.33 -4.45
C GLY A 134 -0.88 -16.56 -3.34
N HIS A 135 -0.56 -17.19 -2.22
CA HIS A 135 -1.60 -17.44 -1.19
C HIS A 135 -1.88 -16.25 -0.26
N ASP A 136 -0.91 -15.36 -0.07
CA ASP A 136 -1.02 -14.22 0.84
C ASP A 136 -0.85 -12.87 0.12
N SER A 137 -1.15 -12.82 -1.16
CA SER A 137 -0.98 -11.63 -1.98
C SER A 137 -2.18 -10.70 -1.92
N THR A 138 -1.91 -9.41 -1.99
CA THR A 138 -2.92 -8.34 -2.09
C THR A 138 -2.86 -7.74 -3.48
N PHE A 139 -3.99 -7.66 -4.16
CA PHE A 139 -4.10 -7.14 -5.52
C PHE A 139 -4.84 -5.81 -5.50
N LEU A 140 -4.19 -4.76 -5.95
CA LEU A 140 -4.74 -3.40 -6.02
C LEU A 140 -4.87 -2.96 -7.47
N VAL A 141 -5.86 -2.14 -7.78
CA VAL A 141 -5.94 -1.40 -9.04
C VAL A 141 -5.83 0.10 -8.77
N TRP A 142 -4.92 0.74 -9.50
CA TRP A 142 -4.77 2.18 -9.50
C TRP A 142 -5.45 2.79 -10.73
N THR A 143 -6.27 3.81 -10.51
CA THR A 143 -7.05 4.48 -11.57
C THR A 143 -6.52 5.86 -11.93
N GLY A 144 -5.34 6.24 -11.43
CA GLY A 144 -4.72 7.57 -11.60
C GLY A 144 -4.85 8.46 -10.37
N ASN A 145 -5.93 8.33 -9.63
CA ASN A 145 -6.19 9.12 -8.41
C ASN A 145 -6.83 8.31 -7.27
N HIS A 146 -7.00 7.01 -7.47
CA HIS A 146 -7.69 6.14 -6.51
C HIS A 146 -7.13 4.73 -6.56
N PHE A 147 -7.14 4.06 -5.39
CA PHE A 147 -6.83 2.63 -5.26
C PHE A 147 -8.06 1.86 -4.85
N ASP A 148 -8.34 0.80 -5.58
CA ASP A 148 -9.33 -0.22 -5.22
C ASP A 148 -8.68 -1.58 -5.00
N LEU A 149 -9.35 -2.43 -4.22
CA LEU A 149 -8.98 -3.81 -4.01
C LEU A 149 -9.54 -4.69 -5.14
N LEU A 150 -8.67 -5.47 -5.78
CA LEU A 150 -9.09 -6.53 -6.69
C LEU A 150 -9.30 -7.82 -5.91
N LEU A 151 -10.49 -8.38 -6.05
CA LEU A 151 -10.83 -9.67 -5.47
C LEU A 151 -10.86 -10.73 -6.57
N PRO A 152 -10.27 -11.91 -6.36
CA PRO A 152 -10.45 -13.02 -7.28
C PRO A 152 -11.94 -13.39 -7.35
N THR A 153 -12.47 -13.53 -8.55
CA THR A 153 -13.88 -13.90 -8.78
C THR A 153 -14.17 -15.36 -8.45
N GLU A 154 -13.14 -16.20 -8.43
CA GLU A 154 -13.22 -17.62 -8.05
C GLU A 154 -11.93 -18.04 -7.32
N PRO A 155 -12.02 -18.97 -6.34
CA PRO A 155 -10.83 -19.53 -5.70
C PRO A 155 -9.91 -20.16 -6.76
N GLY A 156 -8.66 -19.67 -6.83
CA GLY A 156 -7.63 -20.22 -7.73
C GLY A 156 -7.54 -19.59 -9.12
N LYS A 157 -8.38 -18.61 -9.47
CA LYS A 157 -8.17 -17.82 -10.69
C LYS A 157 -7.50 -16.49 -10.33
N ASN A 158 -6.29 -16.30 -10.78
CA ASN A 158 -5.65 -14.98 -10.75
C ASN A 158 -6.51 -14.00 -11.58
N PRO A 159 -6.70 -12.76 -11.14
CA PRO A 159 -7.43 -11.73 -11.90
C PRO A 159 -6.68 -11.29 -13.17
N VAL A 160 -5.56 -11.94 -13.48
CA VAL A 160 -4.68 -11.63 -14.61
C VAL A 160 -4.70 -12.77 -15.61
N GLN A 161 -5.38 -12.60 -16.69
CA GLN A 161 -5.06 -13.15 -18.01
C GLN A 161 -4.85 -12.01 -18.98
#